data_e765df7d28524b0f191f7da762ca0390
#
_entry.id   e765df7d28524b0f191f7da762ca0390
#
_cell.length_a   1.000
_cell.length_b   1.000
_cell.length_c   1.000
_cell.angle_alpha   90.00
_cell.angle_beta   90.00
_cell.angle_gamma   90.00
#
_symmetry.space_group_name_H-M   'P 1'
#
loop_
_entity.id
_entity.type
_entity.pdbx_description
1 polymer ?
#
loop_
_entity_poly.entity_id
_entity_poly.type
_entity_poly.pdbx_seq_one_letter_code
_entity_poly.pdbx_strand_id
1 'polypeptide(L)'
;KSFYVDEKGVEFPASGDYSYQCMLVSGKVNREEYPMLVELVKIINRDDFSKNFFVGISKKGNDYYLMTNDGSYVVELGRLENLGFKIKGFKTFVEKYLIYQDQMKYSKISVKYDNQIVTTLRKGNEDKESKERVYKPDEKSKEELKEGSSSENKKEETKPKSEKSEENKDKKK
;
A
#
# COMPACT_ATOMS: atom_id res chain seq x y z
N LYS A 1 5.05 10.69 22.96
CA LYS A 1 3.96 9.92 23.54
C LYS A 1 3.35 9.07 22.43
N SER A 2 3.25 7.74 22.64
CA SER A 2 2.68 6.83 21.66
C SER A 2 1.18 6.68 21.89
N PHE A 3 0.44 6.47 20.83
CA PHE A 3 -1.02 6.22 20.84
C PHE A 3 -1.36 5.34 19.63
N TYR A 4 -2.53 4.73 19.67
CA TYR A 4 -3.10 3.98 18.54
C TYR A 4 -4.07 4.85 17.77
N VAL A 5 -4.26 4.52 16.50
CA VAL A 5 -5.31 5.09 15.64
C VAL A 5 -6.11 3.92 15.06
N ASP A 6 -7.43 3.97 15.20
CA ASP A 6 -8.33 2.95 14.66
C ASP A 6 -8.62 3.14 13.16
N GLU A 7 -9.40 2.23 12.59
CA GLU A 7 -9.78 2.28 11.16
C GLU A 7 -10.64 3.49 10.79
N LYS A 8 -11.20 4.20 11.79
CA LYS A 8 -11.98 5.42 11.60
C LYS A 8 -11.13 6.68 11.81
N GLY A 9 -9.84 6.53 12.12
CA GLY A 9 -8.93 7.64 12.39
C GLY A 9 -9.04 8.20 13.80
N VAL A 10 -9.63 7.45 14.74
CA VAL A 10 -9.78 7.90 16.15
C VAL A 10 -8.57 7.49 16.95
N GLU A 11 -7.98 8.45 17.69
CA GLU A 11 -6.87 8.21 18.59
C GLU A 11 -7.33 7.59 19.92
N PHE A 12 -6.59 6.60 20.40
CA PHE A 12 -6.75 6.08 21.74
C PHE A 12 -5.38 5.76 22.39
N PRO A 13 -5.26 5.85 23.73
CA PRO A 13 -3.99 5.72 24.40
C PRO A 13 -3.43 4.30 24.29
N ALA A 14 -2.10 4.19 24.17
CA ALA A 14 -1.43 2.91 24.32
C ALA A 14 -1.52 2.44 25.78
N SER A 15 -1.97 1.21 26.00
CA SER A 15 -1.99 0.54 27.30
C SER A 15 -0.63 -0.12 27.56
N GLY A 16 -0.21 -0.15 28.84
CA GLY A 16 0.95 -0.95 29.24
C GLY A 16 0.67 -2.45 29.34
N ASP A 17 -0.61 -2.81 29.47
CA ASP A 17 -1.03 -4.19 29.72
C ASP A 17 -1.40 -4.96 28.44
N TYR A 18 -1.61 -4.26 27.34
CA TYR A 18 -2.01 -4.86 26.06
C TYR A 18 -1.36 -4.16 24.87
N SER A 19 -0.83 -4.95 23.95
CA SER A 19 -0.24 -4.47 22.69
C SER A 19 -0.99 -5.04 21.49
N TYR A 20 -1.51 -4.16 20.65
CA TYR A 20 -2.12 -4.53 19.40
C TYR A 20 -1.06 -4.74 18.32
N GLN A 21 -1.21 -5.81 17.54
CA GLN A 21 -0.38 -6.01 16.35
C GLN A 21 -0.89 -5.06 15.25
N CYS A 22 -0.12 -4.01 14.98
CA CYS A 22 -0.47 -3.00 14.00
C CYS A 22 0.78 -2.45 13.30
N MET A 23 0.56 -1.74 12.19
CA MET A 23 1.63 -1.06 11.47
C MET A 23 2.18 0.08 12.33
N LEU A 24 3.49 0.09 12.54
CA LEU A 24 4.15 1.18 13.25
C LEU A 24 4.24 2.42 12.37
N VAL A 25 3.81 3.56 12.89
CA VAL A 25 3.94 4.85 12.22
C VAL A 25 4.81 5.78 13.06
N SER A 26 5.81 6.39 12.46
CA SER A 26 6.73 7.32 13.09
C SER A 26 6.75 8.67 12.39
N GLY A 27 7.10 9.72 13.13
CA GLY A 27 7.11 11.09 12.63
C GLY A 27 5.87 11.89 13.06
N LYS A 28 5.82 13.15 12.65
CA LYS A 28 4.71 14.05 13.01
C LYS A 28 3.63 13.96 11.95
N VAL A 29 2.56 13.19 12.22
CA VAL A 29 1.38 13.06 11.36
C VAL A 29 0.28 13.97 11.88
N ASN A 30 -0.35 14.74 10.99
CA ASN A 30 -1.50 15.56 11.34
C ASN A 30 -2.79 14.72 11.29
N ARG A 31 -3.78 15.07 12.10
CA ARG A 31 -5.07 14.34 12.15
C ARG A 31 -5.80 14.30 10.80
N GLU A 32 -5.66 15.34 10.01
CA GLU A 32 -6.24 15.43 8.66
C GLU A 32 -5.70 14.36 7.70
N GLU A 33 -4.50 13.83 7.97
CA GLU A 33 -3.85 12.81 7.16
C GLU A 33 -4.23 11.37 7.58
N TYR A 34 -4.86 11.18 8.75
CA TYR A 34 -5.21 9.85 9.27
C TYR A 34 -6.08 9.04 8.32
N PRO A 35 -7.13 9.58 7.67
CA PRO A 35 -7.93 8.78 6.74
C PRO A 35 -7.11 8.17 5.61
N MET A 36 -6.20 8.95 5.02
CA MET A 36 -5.33 8.47 3.94
C MET A 36 -4.25 7.51 4.44
N LEU A 37 -3.76 7.72 5.66
CA LEU A 37 -2.81 6.81 6.30
C LEU A 37 -3.47 5.45 6.61
N VAL A 38 -4.69 5.46 7.13
CA VAL A 38 -5.49 4.25 7.36
C VAL A 38 -5.75 3.52 6.03
N GLU A 39 -6.06 4.26 4.96
CA GLU A 39 -6.23 3.65 3.62
C GLU A 39 -4.93 3.01 3.12
N LEU A 40 -3.78 3.65 3.31
CA LEU A 40 -2.48 3.06 2.98
C LEU A 40 -2.26 1.74 3.73
N VAL A 41 -2.54 1.70 5.04
CA VAL A 41 -2.41 0.48 5.84
C VAL A 41 -3.38 -0.61 5.36
N LYS A 42 -4.60 -0.25 4.99
CA LYS A 42 -5.57 -1.20 4.39
C LYS A 42 -5.08 -1.77 3.07
N ILE A 43 -4.53 -0.95 2.19
CA ILE A 43 -3.97 -1.39 0.90
C ILE A 43 -2.82 -2.37 1.15
N ILE A 44 -1.90 -2.05 2.07
CA ILE A 44 -0.78 -2.93 2.44
C ILE A 44 -1.29 -4.27 2.99
N ASN A 45 -2.28 -4.24 3.88
CA ASN A 45 -2.78 -5.45 4.54
C ASN A 45 -3.62 -6.36 3.62
N ARG A 46 -4.17 -5.86 2.53
CA ARG A 46 -4.94 -6.64 1.55
C ARG A 46 -4.07 -7.51 0.65
N ASP A 47 -2.81 -7.16 0.48
CA ASP A 47 -1.88 -7.88 -0.39
C ASP A 47 -0.83 -8.61 0.45
N ASP A 48 -0.77 -9.93 0.33
CA ASP A 48 0.12 -10.77 1.13
C ASP A 48 1.61 -10.41 0.94
N PHE A 49 2.01 -10.03 -0.27
CA PHE A 49 3.36 -9.54 -0.52
C PHE A 49 3.63 -8.28 0.31
N SER A 50 2.80 -7.26 0.17
CA SER A 50 2.97 -5.96 0.83
C SER A 50 2.90 -6.07 2.35
N LYS A 51 1.96 -6.87 2.88
CA LYS A 51 1.78 -7.14 4.31
C LYS A 51 3.02 -7.75 4.97
N ASN A 52 3.68 -8.67 4.27
CA ASN A 52 4.88 -9.31 4.78
C ASN A 52 6.16 -8.50 4.50
N PHE A 53 6.10 -7.60 3.53
CA PHE A 53 7.26 -6.85 3.06
C PHE A 53 7.47 -5.55 3.85
N PHE A 54 6.40 -4.83 4.17
CA PHE A 54 6.46 -3.55 4.88
C PHE A 54 6.17 -3.72 6.37
N VAL A 55 7.07 -3.23 7.21
CA VAL A 55 6.97 -3.33 8.68
C VAL A 55 6.68 -2.01 9.37
N GLY A 56 6.78 -0.89 8.66
CA GLY A 56 6.55 0.41 9.25
C GLY A 56 6.46 1.53 8.23
N ILE A 57 5.92 2.65 8.70
CA ILE A 57 5.75 3.89 7.96
C ILE A 57 6.49 4.99 8.71
N SER A 58 7.22 5.85 8.02
CA SER A 58 7.80 7.04 8.62
C SER A 58 7.44 8.28 7.80
N LYS A 59 7.17 9.39 8.48
CA LYS A 59 6.92 10.69 7.86
C LYS A 59 8.09 11.63 8.12
N LYS A 60 8.60 12.24 7.05
CA LYS A 60 9.63 13.29 7.09
C LYS A 60 9.17 14.48 6.24
N GLY A 61 8.90 15.61 6.87
CA GLY A 61 8.27 16.74 6.17
C GLY A 61 6.89 16.38 5.66
N ASN A 62 6.68 16.47 4.34
CA ASN A 62 5.43 16.12 3.67
C ASN A 62 5.47 14.74 3.01
N ASP A 63 6.60 14.04 3.06
CA ASP A 63 6.79 12.77 2.39
C ASP A 63 6.71 11.59 3.36
N TYR A 64 6.10 10.51 2.91
CA TYR A 64 5.99 9.24 3.61
C TYR A 64 6.96 8.21 3.02
N TYR A 65 7.49 7.38 3.90
CA TYR A 65 8.45 6.33 3.60
C TYR A 65 7.96 5.02 4.20
N LEU A 66 8.09 3.91 3.47
CA LEU A 66 7.83 2.57 3.95
C LEU A 66 9.14 1.88 4.30
N MET A 67 9.16 1.21 5.44
CA MET A 67 10.30 0.43 5.91
C MET A 67 10.11 -1.03 5.53
N THR A 68 11.14 -1.63 4.92
CA THR A 68 11.16 -3.05 4.55
C THR A 68 11.52 -3.94 5.73
N ASN A 69 11.04 -5.18 5.74
CA ASN A 69 11.26 -6.14 6.81
C ASN A 69 12.72 -6.54 6.99
N ASP A 70 13.50 -6.55 5.90
CA ASP A 70 14.92 -6.87 5.89
C ASP A 70 15.83 -5.65 6.13
N GLY A 71 15.26 -4.43 6.14
CA GLY A 71 16.00 -3.19 6.33
C GLY A 71 16.98 -2.84 5.21
N SER A 72 16.87 -3.49 4.05
CA SER A 72 17.82 -3.30 2.94
C SER A 72 17.77 -1.87 2.38
N TYR A 73 16.58 -1.29 2.26
CA TYR A 73 16.36 0.07 1.78
C TYR A 73 15.03 0.63 2.31
N VAL A 74 14.79 1.92 2.10
CA VAL A 74 13.48 2.53 2.36
C VAL A 74 12.77 2.81 1.04
N VAL A 75 11.44 2.68 1.03
CA VAL A 75 10.61 3.01 -0.13
C VAL A 75 9.99 4.39 0.08
N GLU A 76 10.40 5.36 -0.74
CA GLU A 76 9.87 6.72 -0.71
C GLU A 76 8.54 6.77 -1.46
N LEU A 77 7.45 6.89 -0.71
CA LEU A 77 6.09 6.96 -1.25
C LEU A 77 5.70 8.38 -1.66
N GLY A 78 6.32 9.40 -1.02
CA GLY A 78 5.94 10.79 -1.18
C GLY A 78 4.64 11.11 -0.46
N ARG A 79 3.76 11.92 -1.08
CA ARG A 79 2.45 12.24 -0.52
C ARG A 79 1.51 11.05 -0.56
N LEU A 80 0.50 11.05 0.35
CA LEU A 80 -0.55 10.03 0.42
C LEU A 80 -1.58 10.21 -0.69
N GLU A 81 -1.19 9.99 -1.92
CA GLU A 81 -2.01 10.07 -3.13
C GLU A 81 -1.67 8.92 -4.07
N ASN A 82 -2.64 8.44 -4.87
CA ASN A 82 -2.46 7.32 -5.80
C ASN A 82 -1.86 6.07 -5.15
N LEU A 83 -2.25 5.80 -3.91
CA LEU A 83 -1.61 4.79 -3.05
C LEU A 83 -1.61 3.39 -3.66
N GLY A 84 -2.77 2.96 -4.18
CA GLY A 84 -2.91 1.65 -4.83
C GLY A 84 -1.98 1.50 -6.03
N PHE A 85 -1.88 2.54 -6.86
CA PHE A 85 -0.99 2.56 -8.02
C PHE A 85 0.49 2.47 -7.61
N LYS A 86 0.90 3.26 -6.60
CA LYS A 86 2.28 3.27 -6.10
C LYS A 86 2.70 1.93 -5.50
N ILE A 87 1.85 1.32 -4.66
CA ILE A 87 2.13 0.02 -4.02
C ILE A 87 2.20 -1.09 -5.08
N LYS A 88 1.24 -1.12 -6.01
CA LYS A 88 1.22 -2.11 -7.08
C LYS A 88 2.41 -1.94 -8.04
N GLY A 89 2.76 -0.70 -8.36
CA GLY A 89 3.94 -0.37 -9.17
C GLY A 89 5.24 -0.83 -8.51
N PHE A 90 5.38 -0.61 -7.20
CA PHE A 90 6.50 -1.12 -6.43
C PHE A 90 6.59 -2.64 -6.45
N LYS A 91 5.48 -3.34 -6.19
CA LYS A 91 5.41 -4.80 -6.25
C LYS A 91 5.86 -5.34 -7.62
N THR A 92 5.33 -4.78 -8.70
CA THR A 92 5.73 -5.14 -10.06
C THR A 92 7.21 -4.91 -10.32
N PHE A 93 7.77 -3.80 -9.81
CA PHE A 93 9.19 -3.51 -9.91
C PHE A 93 10.05 -4.54 -9.15
N VAL A 94 9.64 -4.94 -7.95
CA VAL A 94 10.32 -6.00 -7.19
C VAL A 94 10.30 -7.30 -7.97
N GLU A 95 9.14 -7.75 -8.43
CA GLU A 95 8.95 -9.04 -9.11
C GLU A 95 9.66 -9.13 -10.46
N LYS A 96 9.66 -8.04 -11.24
CA LYS A 96 10.22 -8.04 -12.60
C LYS A 96 11.67 -7.58 -12.70
N TYR A 97 12.17 -6.87 -11.69
CA TYR A 97 13.50 -6.29 -11.76
C TYR A 97 14.35 -6.52 -10.52
N LEU A 98 13.85 -6.16 -9.34
CA LEU A 98 14.68 -6.07 -8.14
C LEU A 98 15.15 -7.43 -7.61
N ILE A 99 14.35 -8.50 -7.79
CA ILE A 99 14.73 -9.88 -7.42
C ILE A 99 15.98 -10.38 -8.15
N TYR A 100 16.31 -9.79 -9.30
CA TYR A 100 17.49 -10.14 -10.09
C TYR A 100 18.72 -9.24 -9.78
N GLN A 101 18.58 -8.36 -8.78
CA GLN A 101 19.62 -7.40 -8.39
C GLN A 101 20.09 -7.66 -6.96
N ASP A 102 21.31 -7.22 -6.66
CA ASP A 102 21.73 -7.10 -5.26
C ASP A 102 20.97 -5.94 -4.60
N GLN A 103 19.99 -6.28 -3.76
CA GLN A 103 19.13 -5.30 -3.10
C GLN A 103 19.88 -4.45 -2.08
N MET A 104 20.96 -4.99 -1.50
CA MET A 104 21.75 -4.31 -0.48
C MET A 104 22.52 -3.09 -1.04
N LYS A 105 22.70 -3.01 -2.36
CA LYS A 105 23.32 -1.84 -2.99
C LYS A 105 22.48 -0.57 -2.95
N TYR A 106 21.17 -0.70 -2.75
CA TYR A 106 20.26 0.44 -2.70
C TYR A 106 20.12 0.99 -1.27
N SER A 107 19.98 2.30 -1.16
CA SER A 107 19.60 2.99 0.09
C SER A 107 18.15 3.42 0.07
N LYS A 108 17.62 3.73 -1.13
CA LYS A 108 16.24 4.22 -1.30
C LYS A 108 15.71 3.82 -2.67
N ILE A 109 14.42 3.48 -2.71
CA ILE A 109 13.65 3.30 -3.94
C ILE A 109 12.45 4.26 -3.86
N SER A 110 12.33 5.17 -4.82
CA SER A 110 11.28 6.18 -4.85
C SER A 110 10.19 5.81 -5.86
N VAL A 111 8.96 5.72 -5.39
CA VAL A 111 7.74 5.51 -6.19
C VAL A 111 6.83 6.75 -6.19
N LYS A 112 7.35 7.89 -5.74
CA LYS A 112 6.56 9.13 -5.63
C LYS A 112 6.24 9.78 -6.97
N TYR A 113 6.99 9.45 -8.01
CA TYR A 113 6.83 10.02 -9.34
C TYR A 113 5.89 9.17 -10.19
N ASP A 114 5.03 9.82 -10.95
CA ASP A 114 4.13 9.12 -11.86
C ASP A 114 4.94 8.41 -12.96
N ASN A 115 4.62 7.13 -13.20
CA ASN A 115 5.19 6.32 -14.28
C ASN A 115 6.71 6.11 -14.25
N GLN A 116 7.37 6.34 -13.12
CA GLN A 116 8.79 6.02 -12.99
C GLN A 116 9.16 5.63 -11.56
N ILE A 117 10.12 4.73 -11.43
CA ILE A 117 10.72 4.36 -10.15
C ILE A 117 12.19 4.77 -10.18
N VAL A 118 12.60 5.52 -9.18
CA VAL A 118 13.96 6.06 -9.07
C VAL A 118 14.68 5.33 -7.93
N THR A 119 15.84 4.76 -8.23
CA THR A 119 16.66 4.06 -7.24
C THR A 119 17.86 4.89 -6.85
N THR A 120 18.19 4.93 -5.56
CA THR A 120 19.38 5.62 -5.04
C THR A 120 20.34 4.57 -4.46
N LEU A 121 21.59 4.60 -4.89
CA LEU A 121 22.61 3.70 -4.40
C LEU A 121 23.08 4.09 -2.99
N ARG A 122 23.51 3.10 -2.21
CA ARG A 122 24.14 3.31 -0.91
C ARG A 122 25.55 3.85 -1.10
N LYS A 123 25.94 4.84 -0.29
CA LYS A 123 27.32 5.35 -0.30
C LYS A 123 28.31 4.22 -0.02
N GLY A 124 29.36 4.11 -0.83
CA GLY A 124 30.35 3.03 -0.78
C GLY A 124 30.21 2.00 -1.91
N ASN A 125 29.04 1.93 -2.57
CA ASN A 125 28.85 1.16 -3.81
C ASN A 125 28.85 2.09 -5.04
N GLU A 126 29.45 3.26 -4.90
CA GLU A 126 29.57 4.27 -5.97
C GLU A 126 30.68 3.90 -6.98
N ASP A 127 30.62 2.67 -7.50
CA ASP A 127 31.43 2.32 -8.65
C ASP A 127 30.81 2.94 -9.90
N LYS A 128 31.36 4.09 -10.29
CA LYS A 128 31.48 4.71 -11.62
C LYS A 128 30.23 4.85 -12.52
N GLU A 129 29.03 4.42 -12.15
CA GLU A 129 27.82 4.60 -12.93
C GLU A 129 26.75 5.36 -12.15
N SER A 130 26.43 6.54 -12.64
CA SER A 130 25.28 7.42 -12.33
C SER A 130 24.48 7.14 -11.05
N LYS A 131 24.42 8.14 -10.19
CA LYS A 131 23.79 8.17 -8.85
C LYS A 131 22.32 7.82 -8.78
N GLU A 132 21.60 7.79 -9.91
CA GLU A 132 20.18 7.48 -9.98
C GLU A 132 19.88 6.68 -11.25
N ARG A 133 19.23 5.53 -11.08
CA ARG A 133 18.66 4.74 -12.19
C ARG A 133 17.15 4.90 -12.21
N VAL A 134 16.62 5.24 -13.37
CA VAL A 134 15.18 5.41 -13.59
C VAL A 134 14.63 4.18 -14.28
N TYR A 135 13.72 3.48 -13.62
CA TYR A 135 12.92 2.42 -14.22
C TYR A 135 11.62 3.02 -14.76
N LYS A 136 11.36 2.81 -16.03
CA LYS A 136 10.08 3.15 -16.66
C LYS A 136 9.39 1.85 -17.04
N PRO A 137 8.20 1.55 -16.48
CA PRO A 137 7.43 0.37 -16.89
C PRO A 137 7.06 0.48 -18.36
N ASP A 138 7.07 -0.64 -19.08
CA ASP A 138 6.57 -0.71 -20.44
C ASP A 138 5.05 -0.46 -20.50
N GLU A 139 4.51 -0.21 -21.70
CA GLU A 139 3.09 0.13 -21.85
C GLU A 139 2.15 -1.00 -21.41
N LYS A 140 2.54 -2.27 -21.58
CA LYS A 140 1.77 -3.43 -21.11
C LYS A 140 1.63 -3.45 -19.58
N SER A 141 2.70 -3.13 -18.86
CA SER A 141 2.67 -3.02 -17.39
C SER A 141 1.79 -1.87 -16.91
N LYS A 142 1.60 -0.81 -17.73
CA LYS A 142 0.70 0.30 -17.41
C LYS A 142 -0.78 -0.07 -17.55
N GLU A 143 -1.14 -0.91 -18.51
CA GLU A 143 -2.52 -1.40 -18.69
C GLU A 143 -2.93 -2.31 -17.56
N GLU A 144 -2.10 -3.27 -17.17
CA GLU A 144 -2.33 -4.15 -16.02
C GLU A 144 -2.51 -3.36 -14.70
N LEU A 145 -1.78 -2.24 -14.54
CA LEU A 145 -1.89 -1.36 -13.39
C LEU A 145 -3.22 -0.57 -13.36
N LYS A 146 -3.76 -0.21 -14.55
CA LYS A 146 -5.03 0.52 -14.69
C LYS A 146 -6.25 -0.40 -14.53
N GLU A 147 -6.23 -1.58 -15.10
CA GLU A 147 -7.34 -2.55 -15.01
C GLU A 147 -7.59 -3.02 -13.58
N GLY A 148 -6.56 -3.17 -12.76
CA GLY A 148 -6.71 -3.55 -11.36
C GLY A 148 -7.34 -2.48 -10.47
N SER A 149 -7.39 -1.21 -10.90
CA SER A 149 -8.04 -0.14 -10.12
C SER A 149 -9.51 0.08 -10.49
N SER A 150 -9.95 -0.41 -11.67
CA SER A 150 -11.33 -0.26 -12.14
C SER A 150 -12.26 -1.42 -11.80
N SER A 151 -11.75 -2.57 -11.35
CA SER A 151 -12.57 -3.75 -11.03
C SER A 151 -13.14 -3.77 -9.61
N GLU A 152 -12.73 -2.87 -8.72
CA GLU A 152 -13.25 -2.84 -7.34
C GLU A 152 -14.54 -2.03 -7.15
N ASN A 153 -15.07 -1.36 -8.19
CA ASN A 153 -16.28 -0.53 -8.08
C ASN A 153 -17.55 -1.11 -8.73
N LYS A 154 -17.59 -2.44 -9.02
CA LYS A 154 -18.82 -3.09 -9.53
C LYS A 154 -19.12 -4.39 -8.83
N LYS A 155 -19.51 -4.32 -7.56
CA LYS A 155 -20.30 -5.36 -6.89
C LYS A 155 -21.02 -4.76 -5.68
N GLU A 156 -22.13 -4.09 -5.94
CA GLU A 156 -23.25 -3.99 -5.01
C GLU A 156 -24.43 -3.30 -5.71
N GLU A 157 -25.25 -4.08 -6.37
CA GLU A 157 -26.67 -3.84 -6.55
C GLU A 157 -27.31 -5.06 -7.20
N THR A 158 -27.68 -6.04 -6.38
CA THR A 158 -28.74 -7.00 -6.70
C THR A 158 -29.70 -7.06 -5.55
N LYS A 159 -30.82 -6.33 -5.73
CA LYS A 159 -32.03 -6.44 -4.90
C LYS A 159 -32.58 -7.86 -5.00
N PRO A 160 -33.03 -8.45 -3.88
CA PRO A 160 -33.76 -9.71 -3.94
C PRO A 160 -35.15 -9.47 -4.51
N LYS A 161 -35.52 -10.20 -5.56
CA LYS A 161 -36.88 -10.32 -6.07
C LYS A 161 -37.72 -11.07 -5.05
N SER A 162 -38.81 -10.43 -4.65
CA SER A 162 -39.89 -11.03 -3.90
C SER A 162 -40.56 -12.17 -4.70
N GLU A 163 -40.52 -13.39 -4.20
CA GLU A 163 -41.38 -14.47 -4.66
C GLU A 163 -42.76 -14.29 -4.05
N LYS A 164 -43.72 -14.13 -4.94
CA LYS A 164 -45.17 -14.25 -4.65
C LYS A 164 -45.51 -15.73 -4.45
N SER A 165 -45.98 -16.06 -3.27
CA SER A 165 -46.70 -17.31 -2.99
C SER A 165 -48.05 -17.27 -3.67
N GLU A 166 -48.26 -18.16 -4.62
CA GLU A 166 -49.58 -18.51 -5.12
C GLU A 166 -50.27 -19.50 -4.17
N GLU A 167 -51.43 -19.05 -3.70
CA GLU A 167 -52.40 -19.79 -2.95
C GLU A 167 -53.11 -20.77 -3.89
N ASN A 168 -53.01 -22.06 -3.67
CA ASN A 168 -53.83 -23.03 -4.36
C ASN A 168 -54.82 -23.69 -3.37
N LYS A 169 -56.08 -23.27 -3.50
CA LYS A 169 -57.25 -23.94 -2.93
C LYS A 169 -57.52 -25.21 -3.72
N ASP A 170 -57.60 -26.33 -3.06
CA ASP A 170 -58.51 -27.39 -3.52
C ASP A 170 -59.20 -28.13 -2.37
N LYS A 171 -60.45 -28.20 -2.59
CA LYS A 171 -61.54 -28.75 -1.78
C LYS A 171 -61.60 -30.31 -1.74
N LYS A 172 -62.25 -30.78 -0.75
CA LYS A 172 -62.99 -32.07 -0.61
C LYS A 172 -62.23 -33.19 0.08
N LYS A 173 -62.69 -33.73 1.14
CA LYS A 173 -63.95 -34.23 1.69
C LYS A 173 -63.77 -34.41 3.18
#